data_6397f955a82a4e5ded7e6b4a739b8a3a
#
_entry.id   6397f955a82a4e5ded7e6b4a739b8a3a
#
_cell.length_a   1.000
_cell.length_b   1.000
_cell.length_c   1.000
_cell.angle_alpha   90.00
_cell.angle_beta   90.00
_cell.angle_gamma   90.00
#
_symmetry.space_group_name_H-M   'P 1'
#
loop_
_entity.id
_entity.type
_entity.pdbx_description
1 polymer ?
#
loop_
_entity_poly.entity_id
_entity_poly.type
_entity_poly.pdbx_seq_one_letter_code
_entity_poly.pdbx_strand_id
1 'polypeptide(L)'
;YCHVITLQKTRNEMPRWFSEGISVYEERLRHSSWGEQMTPEYRNFILDGEMTPIERLSMAFLVPKSPEHVQFAYYQSSIVVEYLVKNFGEACISNILHDLGQGVFINIAIEQHAAPLAKLQEGFTVFATGLAKAFAPEADLAKPNPLEVNPLDKNAIVDWLEANPNNIWALNTTCANLVEEE
;
A
#
# COMPACT_ATOMS: atom_id res chain seq x y z
N TYR A 1 -4.37 12.06 15.94
CA TYR A 1 -5.23 11.71 17.09
C TYR A 1 -5.28 10.20 17.31
N CYS A 2 -5.33 9.41 16.23
CA CYS A 2 -5.33 7.94 16.28
C CYS A 2 -4.08 7.39 17.02
N HIS A 3 -2.88 7.83 16.67
CA HIS A 3 -1.63 7.42 17.33
C HIS A 3 -1.63 7.65 18.85
N VAL A 4 -2.20 8.76 19.32
CA VAL A 4 -2.23 9.05 20.78
C VAL A 4 -3.04 7.97 21.51
N ILE A 5 -4.22 7.65 21.00
CA ILE A 5 -5.12 6.67 21.63
C ILE A 5 -4.52 5.28 21.60
N THR A 6 -4.02 4.85 20.43
CA THR A 6 -3.49 3.50 20.23
C THR A 6 -2.19 3.28 21.02
N LEU A 7 -1.28 4.26 21.05
CA LEU A 7 -0.05 4.20 21.84
C LEU A 7 -0.34 4.19 23.36
N GLN A 8 -1.31 4.96 23.83
CA GLN A 8 -1.73 4.91 25.23
C GLN A 8 -2.32 3.54 25.60
N LYS A 9 -3.21 2.99 24.76
CA LYS A 9 -3.80 1.66 24.99
C LYS A 9 -2.76 0.55 25.04
N THR A 10 -1.74 0.62 24.20
CA THR A 10 -0.69 -0.38 24.09
C THR A 10 0.52 -0.11 24.98
N ARG A 11 0.51 0.95 25.80
CA ARG A 11 1.66 1.37 26.64
C ARG A 11 2.96 1.53 25.85
N ASN A 12 2.84 2.01 24.60
CA ASN A 12 3.91 2.14 23.60
C ASN A 12 4.56 0.83 23.12
N GLU A 13 3.93 -0.34 23.38
CA GLU A 13 4.42 -1.65 22.93
C GLU A 13 3.94 -2.00 21.49
N MET A 14 3.28 -1.07 20.82
CA MET A 14 2.78 -1.28 19.46
C MET A 14 3.88 -1.08 18.41
N PRO A 15 4.09 -2.04 17.49
CA PRO A 15 5.04 -1.85 16.40
C PRO A 15 4.58 -0.75 15.44
N ARG A 16 5.55 -0.03 14.85
CA ARG A 16 5.29 1.11 13.98
C ARG A 16 4.31 0.77 12.85
N TRP A 17 4.54 -0.34 12.14
CA TRP A 17 3.68 -0.73 11.02
C TRP A 17 2.19 -0.83 11.40
N PHE A 18 1.89 -1.35 12.60
CA PHE A 18 0.50 -1.49 13.04
C PHE A 18 -0.12 -0.15 13.44
N SER A 19 0.67 0.73 14.08
CA SER A 19 0.27 2.11 14.39
C SER A 19 -0.03 2.91 13.13
N GLU A 20 0.88 2.90 12.16
CA GLU A 20 0.71 3.59 10.89
C GLU A 20 -0.43 2.98 10.07
N GLY A 21 -0.51 1.64 10.06
CA GLY A 21 -1.57 0.91 9.35
C GLY A 21 -2.97 1.29 9.83
N ILE A 22 -3.19 1.35 11.15
CA ILE A 22 -4.47 1.79 11.73
C ILE A 22 -4.74 3.25 11.35
N SER A 23 -3.75 4.13 11.46
CA SER A 23 -3.93 5.55 11.17
C SER A 23 -4.33 5.80 9.72
N VAL A 24 -3.58 5.23 8.77
CA VAL A 24 -3.85 5.36 7.33
C VAL A 24 -5.18 4.69 6.96
N TYR A 25 -5.53 3.56 7.57
CA TYR A 25 -6.83 2.92 7.37
C TYR A 25 -7.99 3.83 7.81
N GLU A 26 -7.92 4.43 8.99
CA GLU A 26 -8.93 5.37 9.51
C GLU A 26 -9.05 6.63 8.64
N GLU A 27 -7.92 7.15 8.15
CA GLU A 27 -7.91 8.29 7.22
C GLU A 27 -8.66 7.95 5.92
N ARG A 28 -8.39 6.78 5.33
CA ARG A 28 -9.06 6.29 4.12
C ARG A 28 -10.56 6.08 4.32
N LEU A 29 -10.97 5.60 5.49
CA LEU A 29 -12.39 5.47 5.84
C LEU A 29 -13.07 6.83 5.98
N ARG A 30 -12.35 7.82 6.51
CA ARG A 30 -12.91 9.15 6.74
C ARG A 30 -13.12 9.95 5.48
N HIS A 31 -12.16 9.87 4.55
CA HIS A 31 -12.23 10.57 3.28
C HIS A 31 -11.41 9.84 2.21
N SER A 32 -12.00 9.65 1.04
CA SER A 32 -11.39 8.86 -0.06
C SER A 32 -10.08 9.42 -0.62
N SER A 33 -9.73 10.68 -0.33
CA SER A 33 -8.44 11.29 -0.73
C SER A 33 -7.44 11.40 0.42
N TRP A 34 -7.77 10.92 1.62
CA TRP A 34 -6.87 10.94 2.76
C TRP A 34 -6.11 9.61 2.90
N GLY A 35 -4.95 9.68 3.55
CA GLY A 35 -4.06 8.53 3.71
C GLY A 35 -3.46 8.06 2.39
N GLU A 36 -2.62 7.04 2.47
CA GLU A 36 -2.00 6.43 1.31
C GLU A 36 -3.03 5.68 0.46
N GLN A 37 -3.02 5.94 -0.85
CA GLN A 37 -3.91 5.31 -1.82
C GLN A 37 -3.13 4.38 -2.74
N MET A 38 -3.84 3.47 -3.44
CA MET A 38 -3.24 2.68 -4.51
C MET A 38 -2.69 3.61 -5.60
N THR A 39 -1.47 3.38 -5.98
CA THR A 39 -0.80 4.04 -7.11
C THR A 39 -0.38 3.01 -8.16
N PRO A 40 -0.06 3.42 -9.40
CA PRO A 40 0.51 2.51 -10.40
C PRO A 40 1.76 1.78 -9.89
N GLU A 41 2.59 2.46 -9.10
CA GLU A 41 3.81 1.90 -8.53
C GLU A 41 3.50 0.86 -7.45
N TYR A 42 2.58 1.15 -6.51
CA TYR A 42 2.16 0.20 -5.47
C TYR A 42 1.46 -1.02 -6.07
N ARG A 43 0.67 -0.83 -7.14
CA ARG A 43 0.12 -1.92 -7.93
C ARG A 43 1.21 -2.86 -8.44
N ASN A 44 2.26 -2.30 -9.03
CA ASN A 44 3.37 -3.10 -9.54
C ASN A 44 4.10 -3.83 -8.41
N PHE A 45 4.44 -3.18 -7.30
CA PHE A 45 5.05 -3.84 -6.13
C PHE A 45 4.23 -5.03 -5.62
N ILE A 46 2.90 -4.92 -5.63
CA ILE A 46 2.02 -6.03 -5.23
C ILE A 46 2.07 -7.18 -6.25
N LEU A 47 1.96 -6.87 -7.55
CA LEU A 47 1.91 -7.87 -8.62
C LEU A 47 3.26 -8.56 -8.83
N ASP A 48 4.37 -7.87 -8.62
CA ASP A 48 5.73 -8.37 -8.71
C ASP A 48 6.18 -9.15 -7.44
N GLY A 49 5.28 -9.23 -6.44
CA GLY A 49 5.56 -9.97 -5.21
C GLY A 49 6.53 -9.27 -4.25
N GLU A 50 6.62 -7.94 -4.32
CA GLU A 50 7.51 -7.14 -3.48
C GLU A 50 6.94 -6.77 -2.11
N MET A 51 5.73 -7.25 -1.78
CA MET A 51 5.14 -7.07 -0.46
C MET A 51 6.02 -7.70 0.63
N THR A 52 6.17 -6.99 1.74
CA THR A 52 6.80 -7.55 2.94
C THR A 52 5.84 -8.51 3.63
N PRO A 53 6.25 -9.74 4.01
CA PRO A 53 5.39 -10.64 4.76
C PRO A 53 4.87 -10.02 6.06
N ILE A 54 3.61 -10.30 6.43
CA ILE A 54 2.95 -9.72 7.63
C ILE A 54 3.79 -9.95 8.87
N GLU A 55 4.34 -11.15 9.05
CA GLU A 55 5.18 -11.52 10.20
C GLU A 55 6.43 -10.63 10.36
N ARG A 56 6.89 -10.01 9.25
CA ARG A 56 8.10 -9.18 9.18
C ARG A 56 7.82 -7.74 8.78
N LEU A 57 6.58 -7.29 8.83
CA LEU A 57 6.18 -5.99 8.29
C LEU A 57 6.88 -4.80 8.99
N SER A 58 7.36 -4.98 10.23
CA SER A 58 8.25 -4.01 10.87
C SER A 58 9.54 -3.75 10.07
N MET A 59 10.04 -4.73 9.33
CA MET A 59 11.27 -4.58 8.53
C MET A 59 11.09 -3.65 7.34
N ALA A 60 9.86 -3.50 6.82
CA ALA A 60 9.57 -2.56 5.74
C ALA A 60 9.90 -1.10 6.10
N PHE A 61 9.86 -0.77 7.40
CA PHE A 61 10.19 0.56 7.93
C PHE A 61 11.64 0.68 8.43
N LEU A 62 12.28 -0.44 8.81
CA LEU A 62 13.62 -0.45 9.38
C LEU A 62 14.71 -0.60 8.31
N VAL A 63 14.45 -1.42 7.31
CA VAL A 63 15.41 -1.72 6.24
C VAL A 63 14.65 -1.75 4.90
N PRO A 64 14.14 -0.62 4.44
CA PRO A 64 13.43 -0.54 3.16
C PRO A 64 14.37 -0.74 1.98
N LYS A 65 13.87 -1.30 0.88
CA LYS A 65 14.65 -1.49 -0.36
C LYS A 65 14.96 -0.15 -1.05
N SER A 66 14.04 0.82 -0.95
CA SER A 66 14.17 2.17 -1.50
C SER A 66 13.24 3.14 -0.76
N PRO A 67 13.35 4.48 -0.98
CA PRO A 67 12.42 5.47 -0.42
C PRO A 67 10.95 5.19 -0.78
N GLU A 68 10.68 4.73 -1.99
CA GLU A 68 9.33 4.40 -2.47
C GLU A 68 8.74 3.22 -1.69
N HIS A 69 9.57 2.24 -1.32
CA HIS A 69 9.15 1.12 -0.46
C HIS A 69 8.79 1.55 0.96
N VAL A 70 9.32 2.68 1.45
CA VAL A 70 8.86 3.24 2.74
C VAL A 70 7.42 3.73 2.62
N GLN A 71 7.10 4.48 1.56
CA GLN A 71 5.74 4.95 1.31
C GLN A 71 4.80 3.77 1.07
N PHE A 72 5.25 2.79 0.30
CA PHE A 72 4.50 1.56 0.11
C PHE A 72 4.23 0.81 1.42
N ALA A 73 5.16 0.84 2.39
CA ALA A 73 4.97 0.20 3.69
C ALA A 73 3.79 0.80 4.48
N TYR A 74 3.55 2.12 4.39
CA TYR A 74 2.35 2.74 4.97
C TYR A 74 1.08 2.22 4.32
N TYR A 75 1.05 2.19 2.97
CA TYR A 75 -0.08 1.64 2.24
C TYR A 75 -0.30 0.16 2.56
N GLN A 76 0.76 -0.68 2.46
CA GLN A 76 0.67 -2.10 2.77
C GLN A 76 0.16 -2.35 4.19
N SER A 77 0.66 -1.60 5.17
CA SER A 77 0.20 -1.70 6.56
C SER A 77 -1.30 -1.41 6.68
N SER A 78 -1.78 -0.39 5.96
CA SER A 78 -3.20 -0.02 5.99
C SER A 78 -4.11 -1.08 5.38
N ILE A 79 -3.69 -1.72 4.29
CA ILE A 79 -4.48 -2.79 3.67
C ILE A 79 -4.41 -4.11 4.45
N VAL A 80 -3.35 -4.35 5.27
CA VAL A 80 -3.34 -5.44 6.25
C VAL A 80 -4.38 -5.19 7.33
N VAL A 81 -4.46 -3.98 7.88
CA VAL A 81 -5.51 -3.61 8.87
C VAL A 81 -6.90 -3.75 8.25
N GLU A 82 -7.10 -3.25 7.02
CA GLU A 82 -8.36 -3.41 6.28
C GLU A 82 -8.75 -4.87 6.11
N TYR A 83 -7.80 -5.73 5.74
CA TYR A 83 -8.00 -7.16 5.60
C TYR A 83 -8.41 -7.82 6.93
N LEU A 84 -7.75 -7.45 8.04
CA LEU A 84 -8.11 -7.94 9.38
C LEU A 84 -9.52 -7.52 9.77
N VAL A 85 -9.89 -6.26 9.56
CA VAL A 85 -11.24 -5.76 9.88
C VAL A 85 -12.30 -6.43 9.01
N LYS A 86 -12.07 -6.57 7.71
CA LYS A 86 -13.03 -7.19 6.78
C LYS A 86 -13.31 -8.66 7.09
N ASN A 87 -12.32 -9.42 7.52
CA ASN A 87 -12.44 -10.86 7.72
C ASN A 87 -12.72 -11.26 9.17
N PHE A 88 -12.30 -10.45 10.14
CA PHE A 88 -12.37 -10.78 11.58
C PHE A 88 -13.10 -9.73 12.41
N GLY A 89 -13.53 -8.62 11.78
CA GLY A 89 -14.28 -7.53 12.43
C GLY A 89 -13.40 -6.54 13.19
N GLU A 90 -13.96 -5.39 13.55
CA GLU A 90 -13.27 -4.32 14.30
C GLU A 90 -12.82 -4.78 15.70
N ALA A 91 -13.56 -5.72 16.30
CA ALA A 91 -13.17 -6.29 17.59
C ALA A 91 -11.82 -6.98 17.55
N CYS A 92 -11.39 -7.54 16.41
CA CYS A 92 -10.06 -8.11 16.21
C CYS A 92 -8.98 -7.06 16.50
N ILE A 93 -9.08 -5.88 15.91
CA ILE A 93 -8.11 -4.78 16.13
C ILE A 93 -8.09 -4.35 17.60
N SER A 94 -9.26 -4.19 18.21
CA SER A 94 -9.38 -3.79 19.62
C SER A 94 -8.75 -4.81 20.58
N ASN A 95 -8.90 -6.09 20.30
CA ASN A 95 -8.33 -7.19 21.10
C ASN A 95 -6.81 -7.27 20.92
N ILE A 96 -6.31 -7.13 19.67
CA ILE A 96 -4.87 -7.05 19.40
C ILE A 96 -4.24 -5.88 20.19
N LEU A 97 -4.86 -4.68 20.14
CA LEU A 97 -4.38 -3.52 20.90
C LEU A 97 -4.39 -3.78 22.42
N HIS A 98 -5.38 -4.50 22.94
CA HIS A 98 -5.43 -4.88 24.35
C HIS A 98 -4.25 -5.78 24.72
N ASP A 99 -3.99 -6.83 23.94
CA ASP A 99 -2.94 -7.80 24.19
C ASP A 99 -1.54 -7.16 24.08
N LEU A 100 -1.33 -6.27 23.11
CA LEU A 100 -0.11 -5.46 23.03
C LEU A 100 0.11 -4.66 24.34
N GLY A 101 -0.95 -4.06 24.88
CA GLY A 101 -0.91 -3.36 26.18
C GLY A 101 -0.59 -4.26 27.39
N GLN A 102 -0.71 -5.57 27.22
CA GLN A 102 -0.28 -6.58 28.22
C GLN A 102 1.13 -7.15 27.93
N GLY A 103 1.83 -6.63 26.91
CA GLY A 103 3.17 -7.08 26.53
C GLY A 103 3.19 -8.30 25.62
N VAL A 104 2.06 -8.70 25.03
CA VAL A 104 2.01 -9.77 24.03
C VAL A 104 2.60 -9.26 22.72
N PHE A 105 3.47 -10.03 22.06
CA PHE A 105 4.03 -9.65 20.75
C PHE A 105 2.98 -9.66 19.67
N ILE A 106 3.08 -8.71 18.72
CA ILE A 106 2.10 -8.47 17.66
C ILE A 106 1.72 -9.73 16.89
N ASN A 107 2.68 -10.55 16.50
CA ASN A 107 2.42 -11.76 15.72
C ASN A 107 1.58 -12.77 16.52
N ILE A 108 1.85 -12.91 17.82
CA ILE A 108 1.06 -13.78 18.72
C ILE A 108 -0.35 -13.22 18.89
N ALA A 109 -0.50 -11.92 19.12
CA ALA A 109 -1.80 -11.28 19.26
C ALA A 109 -2.65 -11.41 17.96
N ILE A 110 -2.03 -11.28 16.79
CA ILE A 110 -2.71 -11.50 15.51
C ILE A 110 -3.18 -12.97 15.39
N GLU A 111 -2.35 -13.94 15.71
CA GLU A 111 -2.73 -15.36 15.65
C GLU A 111 -3.88 -15.71 16.61
N GLN A 112 -3.92 -15.09 17.79
CA GLN A 112 -4.96 -15.31 18.79
C GLN A 112 -6.33 -14.75 18.38
N HIS A 113 -6.33 -13.62 17.66
CA HIS A 113 -7.57 -12.90 17.37
C HIS A 113 -8.01 -12.97 15.88
N ALA A 114 -7.18 -13.52 15.01
CA ALA A 114 -7.49 -13.67 13.60
C ALA A 114 -7.27 -15.11 13.11
N ALA A 115 -6.06 -15.45 12.69
CA ALA A 115 -5.73 -16.76 12.15
C ALA A 115 -4.21 -17.01 12.23
N PRO A 116 -3.74 -18.28 12.12
CA PRO A 116 -2.31 -18.57 11.96
C PRO A 116 -1.68 -17.71 10.85
N LEU A 117 -0.50 -17.14 11.13
CA LEU A 117 0.15 -16.18 10.23
C LEU A 117 0.32 -16.68 8.79
N ALA A 118 0.63 -17.97 8.60
CA ALA A 118 0.76 -18.54 7.26
C ALA A 118 -0.55 -18.45 6.46
N LYS A 119 -1.68 -18.81 7.10
CA LYS A 119 -3.01 -18.73 6.49
C LYS A 119 -3.44 -17.27 6.26
N LEU A 120 -3.11 -16.40 7.20
CA LEU A 120 -3.37 -14.96 7.08
C LEU A 120 -2.60 -14.37 5.89
N GLN A 121 -1.33 -14.74 5.72
CA GLN A 121 -0.49 -14.31 4.61
C GLN A 121 -1.05 -14.74 3.27
N GLU A 122 -1.49 -15.99 3.13
CA GLU A 122 -2.11 -16.51 1.91
C GLU A 122 -3.36 -15.70 1.54
N GLY A 123 -4.28 -15.53 2.48
CA GLY A 123 -5.51 -14.78 2.28
C GLY A 123 -5.26 -13.29 1.99
N PHE A 124 -4.31 -12.69 2.70
CA PHE A 124 -3.91 -11.31 2.46
C PHE A 124 -3.29 -11.11 1.07
N THR A 125 -2.46 -12.04 0.61
CA THR A 125 -1.86 -11.99 -0.73
C THR A 125 -2.94 -12.00 -1.81
N VAL A 126 -3.96 -12.86 -1.68
CA VAL A 126 -5.11 -12.89 -2.59
C VAL A 126 -5.88 -11.57 -2.55
N PHE A 127 -6.14 -11.04 -1.36
CA PHE A 127 -6.84 -9.77 -1.15
C PHE A 127 -6.10 -8.60 -1.81
N ALA A 128 -4.80 -8.43 -1.51
CA ALA A 128 -3.97 -7.35 -2.03
C ALA A 128 -3.83 -7.45 -3.58
N THR A 129 -3.62 -8.66 -4.10
CA THR A 129 -3.58 -8.90 -5.56
C THR A 129 -4.92 -8.54 -6.21
N GLY A 130 -6.03 -8.83 -5.55
CA GLY A 130 -7.36 -8.43 -6.02
C GLY A 130 -7.50 -6.90 -6.11
N LEU A 131 -7.06 -6.16 -5.09
CA LEU A 131 -7.04 -4.69 -5.10
C LEU A 131 -6.16 -4.15 -6.24
N ALA A 132 -4.97 -4.71 -6.41
CA ALA A 132 -4.04 -4.30 -7.46
C ALA A 132 -4.61 -4.53 -8.87
N LYS A 133 -5.26 -5.66 -9.11
CA LYS A 133 -5.90 -5.97 -10.40
C LYS A 133 -7.13 -5.12 -10.68
N ALA A 134 -7.86 -4.70 -9.64
CA ALA A 134 -9.02 -3.85 -9.77
C ALA A 134 -8.66 -2.36 -9.97
N PHE A 135 -7.41 -1.98 -9.69
CA PHE A 135 -6.95 -0.62 -9.87
C PHE A 135 -6.70 -0.34 -11.35
N ALA A 136 -7.47 0.58 -11.93
CA ALA A 136 -7.36 1.05 -13.31
C ALA A 136 -7.16 -0.11 -14.33
N PRO A 137 -8.09 -1.10 -14.41
CA PRO A 137 -7.89 -2.31 -15.21
C PRO A 137 -7.71 -2.04 -16.69
N GLU A 138 -8.26 -0.93 -17.19
CA GLU A 138 -8.17 -0.51 -18.59
C GLU A 138 -6.92 0.33 -18.89
N ALA A 139 -6.16 0.75 -17.87
CA ALA A 139 -5.00 1.60 -18.05
C ALA A 139 -3.75 0.77 -18.36
N ASP A 140 -3.03 1.16 -19.39
CA ASP A 140 -1.67 0.70 -19.64
C ASP A 140 -0.70 1.51 -18.76
N LEU A 141 -0.11 0.84 -17.79
CA LEU A 141 0.85 1.42 -16.83
C LEU A 141 2.32 1.14 -17.22
N ALA A 142 2.56 0.48 -18.34
CA ALA A 142 3.91 0.21 -18.81
C ALA A 142 4.63 1.52 -19.17
N LYS A 143 5.89 1.62 -18.77
CA LYS A 143 6.77 2.68 -19.29
C LYS A 143 7.48 2.14 -20.53
N PRO A 144 7.49 2.90 -21.64
CA PRO A 144 8.25 2.49 -22.81
C PRO A 144 9.74 2.41 -22.49
N ASN A 145 10.44 1.55 -23.22
CA ASN A 145 11.90 1.53 -23.14
C ASN A 145 12.46 2.89 -23.60
N PRO A 146 13.29 3.57 -22.80
CA PRO A 146 13.87 4.87 -23.17
C PRO A 146 14.71 4.84 -24.47
N LEU A 147 15.17 3.67 -24.91
CA LEU A 147 15.85 3.48 -26.20
C LEU A 147 14.87 3.46 -27.38
N GLU A 148 13.61 3.16 -27.15
CA GLU A 148 12.55 3.12 -28.18
C GLU A 148 11.78 4.43 -28.23
N VAL A 149 11.50 5.01 -27.06
CA VAL A 149 10.81 6.31 -26.95
C VAL A 149 11.63 7.22 -26.06
N ASN A 150 12.32 8.18 -26.67
CA ASN A 150 13.11 9.16 -25.93
C ASN A 150 12.17 10.05 -25.08
N PRO A 151 12.27 10.03 -23.74
CA PRO A 151 11.41 10.80 -22.86
C PRO A 151 11.57 12.33 -22.98
N LEU A 152 12.60 12.80 -23.66
CA LEU A 152 12.86 14.22 -23.95
C LEU A 152 12.35 14.65 -25.33
N ASP A 153 11.90 13.71 -26.15
CA ASP A 153 11.35 14.00 -27.49
C ASP A 153 9.83 14.04 -27.43
N LYS A 154 9.28 15.26 -27.42
CA LYS A 154 7.82 15.50 -27.33
C LYS A 154 7.05 14.84 -28.47
N ASN A 155 7.60 14.82 -29.69
CA ASN A 155 6.94 14.19 -30.84
C ASN A 155 6.90 12.67 -30.70
N ALA A 156 8.02 12.05 -30.29
CA ALA A 156 8.07 10.61 -30.06
C ALA A 156 7.09 10.17 -28.95
N ILE A 157 6.85 11.02 -27.94
CA ILE A 157 5.87 10.74 -26.87
C ILE A 157 4.42 10.82 -27.43
N VAL A 158 4.13 11.82 -28.26
CA VAL A 158 2.81 11.96 -28.89
C VAL A 158 2.54 10.81 -29.85
N ASP A 159 3.50 10.43 -30.69
CA ASP A 159 3.37 9.27 -31.59
C ASP A 159 3.16 7.96 -30.80
N TRP A 160 3.85 7.82 -29.67
CA TRP A 160 3.64 6.68 -28.77
C TRP A 160 2.23 6.68 -28.16
N LEU A 161 1.74 7.85 -27.74
CA LEU A 161 0.40 7.99 -27.17
C LEU A 161 -0.70 7.66 -28.20
N GLU A 162 -0.52 8.08 -29.47
CA GLU A 162 -1.46 7.74 -30.54
C GLU A 162 -1.56 6.21 -30.73
N ALA A 163 -0.43 5.50 -30.63
CA ALA A 163 -0.40 4.03 -30.73
C ALA A 163 -0.87 3.33 -29.44
N ASN A 164 -0.79 4.00 -28.29
CA ASN A 164 -1.10 3.47 -26.96
C ASN A 164 -2.00 4.44 -26.17
N PRO A 165 -3.26 4.67 -26.57
CA PRO A 165 -4.10 5.75 -26.07
C PRO A 165 -4.45 5.66 -24.57
N ASN A 166 -4.34 4.48 -23.98
CA ASN A 166 -4.58 4.24 -22.55
C ASN A 166 -3.29 4.21 -21.72
N ASN A 167 -2.15 4.54 -22.33
CA ASN A 167 -0.87 4.53 -21.63
C ASN A 167 -0.73 5.76 -20.72
N ILE A 168 -0.71 5.50 -19.39
CA ILE A 168 -0.71 6.56 -18.36
C ILE A 168 0.59 7.35 -18.36
N TRP A 169 1.74 6.72 -18.64
CA TRP A 169 3.01 7.44 -18.72
C TRP A 169 2.99 8.46 -19.87
N ALA A 170 2.57 8.05 -21.05
CA ALA A 170 2.51 8.93 -22.23
C ALA A 170 1.50 10.07 -22.03
N LEU A 171 0.31 9.77 -21.48
CA LEU A 171 -0.70 10.77 -21.14
C LEU A 171 -0.14 11.83 -20.18
N ASN A 172 0.44 11.39 -19.05
CA ASN A 172 0.98 12.31 -18.06
C ASN A 172 2.14 13.15 -18.60
N THR A 173 3.03 12.55 -19.39
CA THR A 173 4.18 13.26 -19.97
C THR A 173 3.74 14.28 -21.00
N THR A 174 2.76 13.93 -21.84
CA THR A 174 2.18 14.88 -22.82
C THR A 174 1.49 16.05 -22.11
N CYS A 175 0.71 15.79 -21.07
CA CYS A 175 0.07 16.84 -20.27
C CYS A 175 1.10 17.78 -19.63
N ALA A 176 2.17 17.23 -19.04
CA ALA A 176 3.25 18.04 -18.44
C ALA A 176 3.93 18.93 -19.48
N ASN A 177 4.23 18.40 -20.67
CA ASN A 177 4.85 19.16 -21.75
C ASN A 177 3.98 20.32 -22.25
N LEU A 178 2.65 20.17 -22.24
CA LEU A 178 1.71 21.23 -22.64
C LEU A 178 1.64 22.37 -21.62
N VAL A 179 1.75 22.06 -20.32
CA VAL A 179 1.74 23.08 -19.25
C VAL A 179 3.03 23.91 -19.25
N GLU A 180 4.17 23.35 -19.67
CA GLU A 180 5.44 24.09 -19.77
C GLU A 180 5.50 25.07 -20.96
N GLU A 181 4.57 24.98 -21.90
CA GLU A 181 4.51 25.84 -23.09
C GLU A 181 3.62 27.09 -22.91
N GLU A 182 2.87 27.19 -21.80
CA GLU A 182 2.09 28.36 -21.40
C GLU A 182 2.88 29.31 -20.48
#